data_73525e381051b79f282301389bff14b3
#
_entry.id   73525e381051b79f282301389bff14b3
#
_cell.length_a   1.000
_cell.length_b   1.000
_cell.length_c   1.000
_cell.angle_alpha   90.00
_cell.angle_beta   90.00
_cell.angle_gamma   90.00
#
_symmetry.space_group_name_H-M   'P 1'
#
loop_
_entity.id
_entity.type
_entity.pdbx_description
1 polymer ?
#
loop_
_entity_poly.entity_id
_entity_poly.type
_entity_poly.pdbx_seq_one_letter_code
_entity_poly.pdbx_strand_id
1 'polypeptide(L)'
;GSHLDSVPRGGIFDGVLGVYAALEAVRAIKDSEAAPTRPLEVICFTGEEGTRFADGVLGSSVATGKRGVEDALALSDGDTTLEAALERIGYRGTGQLDAREWDAWFELHIEQTTHLGDAGVPVGVVSDIAGTTRAHVTVEGEADHSGTTGMAERTDALAAASELVLEVERRASETAAAGSGTAVGTVGHLDVEPGVVNVVPGSVTLQLDVRSTAAGEIRRQIEAVR
;
A
#
# COMPACT_ATOMS: atom_id res chain seq x y z
N GLY A 1 -8.30 -16.26 -7.29
CA GLY A 1 -7.13 -16.31 -6.41
C GLY A 1 -6.95 -15.05 -5.59
N SER A 2 -5.88 -14.95 -4.86
CA SER A 2 -5.45 -13.81 -4.05
C SER A 2 -4.02 -14.05 -3.54
N HIS A 3 -3.69 -13.69 -2.28
CA HIS A 3 -2.40 -13.87 -1.62
C HIS A 3 -2.54 -14.55 -0.25
N LEU A 4 -1.42 -14.93 0.37
CA LEU A 4 -1.38 -15.53 1.72
C LEU A 4 -0.51 -14.75 2.72
N ASP A 5 0.28 -13.79 2.23
CA ASP A 5 1.03 -12.88 3.10
C ASP A 5 0.10 -11.84 3.73
N SER A 6 0.52 -11.23 4.82
CA SER A 6 -0.24 -10.22 5.56
C SER A 6 0.68 -9.15 6.14
N VAL A 7 0.12 -7.98 6.43
CA VAL A 7 0.83 -6.94 7.16
C VAL A 7 1.07 -7.36 8.62
N PRO A 8 2.13 -6.88 9.28
CA PRO A 8 2.35 -7.12 10.70
C PRO A 8 1.13 -6.68 11.53
N ARG A 9 0.62 -7.57 12.37
CA ARG A 9 -0.60 -7.39 13.17
C ARG A 9 -1.87 -7.20 12.34
N GLY A 10 -1.87 -7.61 11.07
CA GLY A 10 -3.04 -7.65 10.20
C GLY A 10 -4.05 -8.74 10.60
N GLY A 11 -5.20 -8.73 9.94
CA GLY A 11 -6.21 -9.76 10.08
C GLY A 11 -5.77 -11.08 9.43
N ILE A 12 -6.42 -12.18 9.84
CA ILE A 12 -6.12 -13.52 9.32
C ILE A 12 -6.90 -13.86 8.03
N PHE A 13 -7.78 -12.98 7.59
CA PHE A 13 -8.65 -13.23 6.42
C PHE A 13 -8.20 -12.47 5.17
N ASP A 14 -7.40 -11.42 5.33
CA ASP A 14 -6.89 -10.64 4.21
C ASP A 14 -6.03 -11.51 3.30
N GLY A 15 -6.36 -11.51 2.00
CA GLY A 15 -5.79 -12.41 0.99
C GLY A 15 -6.18 -13.88 1.15
N VAL A 16 -6.03 -14.42 2.36
CA VAL A 16 -6.29 -15.85 2.67
C VAL A 16 -7.71 -16.27 2.30
N LEU A 17 -8.71 -15.44 2.60
CA LEU A 17 -10.10 -15.70 2.22
C LEU A 17 -10.24 -15.88 0.71
N GLY A 18 -9.60 -15.04 -0.09
CA GLY A 18 -9.67 -15.09 -1.55
C GLY A 18 -9.06 -16.35 -2.15
N VAL A 19 -7.94 -16.82 -1.59
CA VAL A 19 -7.31 -18.09 -2.03
C VAL A 19 -8.21 -19.28 -1.70
N TYR A 20 -8.71 -19.39 -0.46
CA TYR A 20 -9.58 -20.49 -0.06
C TYR A 20 -10.94 -20.45 -0.76
N ALA A 21 -11.51 -19.27 -0.99
CA ALA A 21 -12.74 -19.12 -1.77
C ALA A 21 -12.55 -19.58 -3.21
N ALA A 22 -11.42 -19.28 -3.83
CA ALA A 22 -11.09 -19.75 -5.17
C ALA A 22 -10.97 -21.29 -5.22
N LEU A 23 -10.29 -21.90 -4.24
CA LEU A 23 -10.20 -23.35 -4.11
C LEU A 23 -11.58 -23.98 -3.98
N GLU A 24 -12.44 -23.45 -3.11
CA GLU A 24 -13.78 -23.95 -2.89
C GLU A 24 -14.69 -23.78 -4.11
N ALA A 25 -14.57 -22.63 -4.81
CA ALA A 25 -15.33 -22.40 -6.04
C ALA A 25 -14.95 -23.42 -7.13
N VAL A 26 -13.65 -23.68 -7.34
CA VAL A 26 -13.19 -24.69 -8.31
C VAL A 26 -13.64 -26.10 -7.88
N ARG A 27 -13.59 -26.43 -6.58
CA ARG A 27 -14.07 -27.70 -6.05
C ARG A 27 -15.57 -27.85 -6.28
N ALA A 28 -16.37 -26.84 -5.97
CA ALA A 28 -17.81 -26.86 -6.16
C ALA A 28 -18.20 -27.02 -7.65
N ILE A 29 -17.49 -26.35 -8.56
CA ILE A 29 -17.69 -26.49 -10.00
C ILE A 29 -17.37 -27.93 -10.43
N LYS A 30 -16.24 -28.48 -9.97
CA LYS A 30 -15.84 -29.85 -10.28
C LYS A 30 -16.85 -30.90 -9.79
N ASP A 31 -17.44 -30.67 -8.61
CA ASP A 31 -18.41 -31.57 -8.00
C ASP A 31 -19.83 -31.39 -8.56
N SER A 32 -20.08 -30.37 -9.38
CA SER A 32 -21.36 -30.08 -10.03
C SER A 32 -21.45 -30.71 -11.43
N GLU A 33 -22.62 -30.57 -12.05
CA GLU A 33 -22.83 -30.92 -13.48
C GLU A 33 -22.29 -29.86 -14.45
N ALA A 34 -21.70 -28.75 -13.95
CA ALA A 34 -21.14 -27.72 -14.78
C ALA A 34 -19.93 -28.25 -15.55
N ALA A 35 -19.88 -27.97 -16.86
CA ALA A 35 -18.75 -28.31 -17.72
C ALA A 35 -18.08 -27.02 -18.20
N PRO A 36 -17.11 -26.48 -17.47
CA PRO A 36 -16.40 -25.29 -17.91
C PRO A 36 -15.70 -25.56 -19.24
N THR A 37 -15.83 -24.64 -20.18
CA THR A 37 -15.21 -24.73 -21.51
C THR A 37 -13.76 -24.26 -21.53
N ARG A 38 -13.30 -23.68 -20.43
CA ARG A 38 -11.93 -23.15 -20.25
C ARG A 38 -11.31 -23.71 -18.97
N PRO A 39 -10.00 -23.83 -18.90
CA PRO A 39 -9.31 -24.19 -17.67
C PRO A 39 -9.64 -23.23 -16.52
N LEU A 40 -9.73 -23.78 -15.31
CA LEU A 40 -9.84 -23.01 -14.09
C LEU A 40 -8.55 -23.19 -13.29
N GLU A 41 -7.95 -22.09 -12.90
CA GLU A 41 -6.73 -22.05 -12.12
C GLU A 41 -6.95 -21.33 -10.79
N VAL A 42 -6.32 -21.83 -9.73
CA VAL A 42 -6.29 -21.16 -8.45
C VAL A 42 -4.88 -20.62 -8.25
N ILE A 43 -4.79 -19.31 -8.13
CA ILE A 43 -3.51 -18.61 -8.02
C ILE A 43 -3.36 -18.02 -6.62
N CYS A 44 -2.17 -18.19 -6.05
CA CYS A 44 -1.72 -17.53 -4.84
C CYS A 44 -0.51 -16.67 -5.18
N PHE A 45 -0.68 -15.36 -5.20
CA PHE A 45 0.40 -14.43 -5.46
C PHE A 45 1.32 -14.28 -4.24
N THR A 46 2.61 -14.11 -4.49
CA THR A 46 3.63 -13.90 -3.47
C THR A 46 3.87 -12.41 -3.27
N GLY A 47 3.96 -11.96 -2.00
CA GLY A 47 4.39 -10.61 -1.66
C GLY A 47 3.41 -9.53 -2.10
N GLU A 48 2.11 -9.72 -1.87
CA GLU A 48 1.10 -8.71 -2.21
C GLU A 48 1.22 -7.49 -1.31
N GLU A 49 1.42 -7.68 -0.01
CA GLU A 49 1.39 -6.65 1.02
C GLU A 49 2.67 -5.79 1.10
N GLY A 50 3.74 -6.21 0.43
CA GLY A 50 4.99 -5.45 0.42
C GLY A 50 5.70 -5.36 1.77
N THR A 51 5.36 -6.21 2.73
CA THR A 51 5.93 -6.19 4.08
C THR A 51 7.38 -6.65 4.11
N ARG A 52 7.80 -7.38 3.08
CA ARG A 52 9.16 -7.83 2.87
C ARG A 52 9.56 -7.54 1.43
N PHE A 53 10.83 -7.26 1.19
CA PHE A 53 11.38 -6.81 -0.10
C PHE A 53 10.82 -5.46 -0.59
N ALA A 54 10.15 -4.72 0.29
CA ALA A 54 9.70 -3.32 0.14
C ALA A 54 8.82 -3.01 -1.09
N ASP A 55 8.12 -4.01 -1.67
CA ASP A 55 7.32 -3.80 -2.87
C ASP A 55 6.02 -4.61 -2.82
N GLY A 56 4.88 -3.93 -2.79
CA GLY A 56 3.57 -4.56 -2.84
C GLY A 56 3.21 -5.08 -4.23
N VAL A 57 2.17 -5.92 -4.29
CA VAL A 57 1.65 -6.57 -5.51
C VAL A 57 2.73 -7.29 -6.34
N LEU A 58 3.77 -7.80 -5.66
CA LEU A 58 4.98 -8.32 -6.32
C LEU A 58 4.67 -9.45 -7.31
N GLY A 59 3.99 -10.51 -6.88
CA GLY A 59 3.68 -11.66 -7.72
C GLY A 59 2.78 -11.30 -8.89
N SER A 60 1.74 -10.51 -8.68
CA SER A 60 0.82 -10.08 -9.74
C SER A 60 1.48 -9.09 -10.71
N SER A 61 2.41 -8.24 -10.25
CA SER A 61 3.16 -7.33 -11.13
C SER A 61 4.06 -8.08 -12.11
N VAL A 62 4.67 -9.20 -11.66
CA VAL A 62 5.44 -10.09 -12.54
C VAL A 62 4.52 -10.82 -13.50
N ALA A 63 3.42 -11.42 -13.03
CA ALA A 63 2.47 -12.15 -13.86
C ALA A 63 1.83 -11.28 -14.95
N THR A 64 1.60 -9.99 -14.67
CA THR A 64 1.05 -9.03 -15.66
C THR A 64 2.13 -8.40 -16.57
N GLY A 65 3.39 -8.72 -16.36
CA GLY A 65 4.50 -8.15 -17.12
C GLY A 65 4.85 -6.69 -16.78
N LYS A 66 4.30 -6.16 -15.69
CA LYS A 66 4.66 -4.81 -15.18
C LYS A 66 6.06 -4.78 -14.59
N ARG A 67 6.53 -5.91 -14.07
CA ARG A 67 7.87 -6.10 -13.51
C ARG A 67 8.56 -7.27 -14.20
N GLY A 68 9.85 -7.11 -14.53
CA GLY A 68 10.68 -8.20 -15.01
C GLY A 68 10.93 -9.24 -13.93
N VAL A 69 11.05 -10.51 -14.32
CA VAL A 69 11.35 -11.59 -13.36
C VAL A 69 12.70 -11.36 -12.68
N GLU A 70 13.72 -11.01 -13.45
CA GLU A 70 15.08 -10.74 -12.92
C GLU A 70 15.09 -9.55 -11.93
N ASP A 71 14.35 -8.48 -12.24
CA ASP A 71 14.22 -7.32 -11.36
C ASP A 71 13.51 -7.69 -10.04
N ALA A 72 12.49 -8.55 -10.12
CA ALA A 72 11.81 -9.04 -8.94
C ALA A 72 12.73 -9.90 -8.07
N LEU A 73 13.43 -10.86 -8.68
CA LEU A 73 14.33 -11.78 -7.96
C LEU A 73 15.52 -11.07 -7.30
N ALA A 74 15.94 -9.93 -7.86
CA ALA A 74 17.01 -9.09 -7.33
C ALA A 74 16.57 -8.21 -6.14
N LEU A 75 15.27 -8.07 -5.87
CA LEU A 75 14.81 -7.34 -4.68
C LEU A 75 15.43 -7.91 -3.42
N SER A 76 15.79 -7.05 -2.47
CA SER A 76 16.48 -7.45 -1.25
C SER A 76 15.78 -6.96 0.02
N ASP A 77 15.93 -7.75 1.06
CA ASP A 77 15.55 -7.45 2.43
C ASP A 77 16.80 -7.70 3.29
N GLY A 78 17.53 -6.63 3.60
CA GLY A 78 18.87 -6.71 4.15
C GLY A 78 19.82 -7.46 3.20
N ASP A 79 20.48 -8.49 3.71
CA ASP A 79 21.43 -9.30 2.94
C ASP A 79 20.79 -10.45 2.14
N THR A 80 19.47 -10.56 2.14
CA THR A 80 18.75 -11.68 1.50
C THR A 80 18.01 -11.18 0.27
N THR A 81 18.29 -11.76 -0.90
CA THR A 81 17.49 -11.51 -2.12
C THR A 81 16.19 -12.32 -2.10
N LEU A 82 15.20 -11.89 -2.89
CA LEU A 82 13.96 -12.65 -3.09
C LEU A 82 14.28 -14.04 -3.66
N GLU A 83 15.19 -14.13 -4.64
CA GLU A 83 15.61 -15.41 -5.22
C GLU A 83 16.13 -16.37 -4.15
N ALA A 84 17.11 -15.93 -3.34
CA ALA A 84 17.66 -16.75 -2.27
C ALA A 84 16.60 -17.17 -1.22
N ALA A 85 15.65 -16.29 -0.93
CA ALA A 85 14.55 -16.60 -0.03
C ALA A 85 13.62 -17.67 -0.60
N LEU A 86 13.27 -17.58 -1.89
CA LEU A 86 12.43 -18.57 -2.58
C LEU A 86 13.13 -19.91 -2.74
N GLU A 87 14.41 -19.93 -3.06
CA GLU A 87 15.22 -21.14 -3.11
C GLU A 87 15.26 -21.87 -1.78
N ARG A 88 15.50 -21.12 -0.69
CA ARG A 88 15.58 -21.67 0.67
C ARG A 88 14.32 -22.42 1.09
N ILE A 89 13.15 -21.96 0.62
CA ILE A 89 11.86 -22.61 0.95
C ILE A 89 11.36 -23.53 -0.17
N GLY A 90 12.11 -23.70 -1.26
CA GLY A 90 11.76 -24.59 -2.37
C GLY A 90 10.66 -24.04 -3.30
N TYR A 91 10.40 -22.74 -3.29
CA TYR A 91 9.36 -22.11 -4.09
C TYR A 91 9.89 -21.19 -5.21
N ARG A 92 11.18 -21.29 -5.54
CA ARG A 92 11.78 -20.52 -6.66
C ARG A 92 11.06 -20.81 -7.98
N GLY A 93 10.66 -22.06 -8.20
CA GLY A 93 10.00 -22.48 -9.42
C GLY A 93 10.90 -22.42 -10.66
N THR A 94 10.37 -22.83 -11.79
CA THR A 94 11.05 -22.86 -13.09
C THR A 94 10.25 -22.23 -14.23
N GLY A 95 8.98 -21.84 -13.96
CA GLY A 95 8.08 -21.24 -14.93
C GLY A 95 7.77 -19.78 -14.60
N GLN A 96 7.15 -19.12 -15.56
CA GLN A 96 6.56 -17.80 -15.40
C GLN A 96 5.07 -17.90 -15.70
N LEU A 97 4.25 -17.36 -14.79
CA LEU A 97 2.83 -17.20 -15.01
C LEU A 97 2.60 -15.93 -15.85
N ASP A 98 1.83 -16.04 -16.92
CA ASP A 98 1.49 -14.91 -17.78
C ASP A 98 -0.03 -14.60 -17.68
N ALA A 99 -0.37 -13.61 -16.86
CA ALA A 99 -1.75 -13.21 -16.65
C ALA A 99 -2.41 -12.60 -17.90
N ARG A 100 -1.63 -12.22 -18.93
CA ARG A 100 -2.15 -11.70 -20.20
C ARG A 100 -2.82 -12.79 -21.05
N GLU A 101 -2.58 -14.06 -20.73
CA GLU A 101 -3.21 -15.19 -21.38
C GLU A 101 -4.57 -15.57 -20.76
N TRP A 102 -4.95 -14.95 -19.63
CA TRP A 102 -6.21 -15.23 -18.96
C TRP A 102 -7.37 -14.47 -19.60
N ASP A 103 -8.52 -15.14 -19.65
CA ASP A 103 -9.77 -14.54 -20.11
C ASP A 103 -10.42 -13.66 -19.03
N ALA A 104 -10.27 -14.07 -17.77
CA ALA A 104 -10.83 -13.36 -16.63
C ALA A 104 -10.09 -13.69 -15.33
N TRP A 105 -10.07 -12.76 -14.42
CA TRP A 105 -9.60 -12.90 -13.05
C TRP A 105 -10.75 -12.61 -12.08
N PHE A 106 -10.89 -13.45 -11.06
CA PHE A 106 -11.82 -13.26 -9.98
C PHE A 106 -11.11 -13.36 -8.64
N GLU A 107 -11.37 -12.40 -7.80
CA GLU A 107 -10.83 -12.35 -6.44
C GLU A 107 -11.96 -12.01 -5.47
N LEU A 108 -12.19 -12.89 -4.49
CA LEU A 108 -12.99 -12.55 -3.33
C LEU A 108 -12.06 -11.91 -2.29
N HIS A 109 -12.42 -10.71 -1.86
CA HIS A 109 -11.63 -9.97 -0.88
C HIS A 109 -12.48 -9.58 0.32
N ILE A 110 -11.88 -9.43 1.49
CA ILE A 110 -12.54 -8.81 2.64
C ILE A 110 -12.83 -7.34 2.32
N GLU A 111 -13.82 -6.77 2.96
CA GLU A 111 -14.21 -5.37 2.71
C GLU A 111 -13.16 -4.36 3.20
N GLN A 112 -12.42 -4.66 4.26
CA GLN A 112 -11.48 -3.78 4.98
C GLN A 112 -12.13 -2.53 5.61
N THR A 113 -13.46 -2.35 5.41
CA THR A 113 -14.28 -1.29 6.01
C THR A 113 -15.54 -1.91 6.63
N THR A 114 -16.56 -1.11 6.96
CA THR A 114 -17.84 -1.59 7.52
C THR A 114 -19.04 -1.25 6.65
N HIS A 115 -18.85 -0.66 5.46
CA HIS A 115 -19.95 -0.13 4.64
C HIS A 115 -20.95 -1.21 4.19
N LEU A 116 -20.46 -2.35 3.70
CA LEU A 116 -21.33 -3.47 3.30
C LEU A 116 -21.97 -4.11 4.54
N GLY A 117 -21.17 -4.28 5.62
CA GLY A 117 -21.67 -4.81 6.89
C GLY A 117 -22.78 -3.96 7.49
N ASP A 118 -22.58 -2.65 7.56
CA ASP A 118 -23.57 -1.69 8.07
C ASP A 118 -24.83 -1.61 7.21
N ALA A 119 -24.68 -1.82 5.89
CA ALA A 119 -25.79 -1.89 4.95
C ALA A 119 -26.49 -3.27 4.92
N GLY A 120 -25.95 -4.29 5.63
CA GLY A 120 -26.45 -5.66 5.59
C GLY A 120 -26.29 -6.35 4.22
N VAL A 121 -25.32 -5.90 3.42
CA VAL A 121 -25.02 -6.44 2.09
C VAL A 121 -23.91 -7.47 2.20
N PRO A 122 -24.14 -8.75 1.84
CA PRO A 122 -23.16 -9.80 2.06
C PRO A 122 -21.98 -9.76 1.06
N VAL A 123 -22.17 -9.23 -0.14
CA VAL A 123 -21.13 -9.15 -1.20
C VAL A 123 -21.35 -7.90 -2.04
N GLY A 124 -20.28 -7.17 -2.32
CA GLY A 124 -20.27 -6.04 -3.25
C GLY A 124 -19.36 -6.31 -4.45
N VAL A 125 -19.63 -5.65 -5.55
CA VAL A 125 -18.73 -5.63 -6.70
C VAL A 125 -17.90 -4.35 -6.65
N VAL A 126 -16.57 -4.50 -6.65
CA VAL A 126 -15.66 -3.36 -6.65
C VAL A 126 -15.75 -2.65 -8.00
N SER A 127 -16.10 -1.37 -7.99
CA SER A 127 -16.13 -0.52 -9.19
C SER A 127 -14.83 0.23 -9.42
N ASP A 128 -14.15 0.60 -8.33
CA ASP A 128 -12.96 1.43 -8.36
C ASP A 128 -11.97 1.01 -7.28
N ILE A 129 -10.68 1.11 -7.58
CA ILE A 129 -9.59 0.92 -6.62
C ILE A 129 -8.90 2.26 -6.43
N ALA A 130 -8.68 2.66 -5.18
CA ALA A 130 -7.98 3.90 -4.86
C ALA A 130 -6.53 3.85 -5.36
N GLY A 131 -6.15 4.87 -6.11
CA GLY A 131 -4.76 5.13 -6.43
C GLY A 131 -4.02 5.63 -5.20
N THR A 132 -2.73 5.36 -5.11
CA THR A 132 -1.85 5.77 -4.01
C THR A 132 -0.70 6.61 -4.54
N THR A 133 -0.36 7.68 -3.82
CA THR A 133 0.91 8.40 -4.01
C THR A 133 1.59 8.57 -2.67
N ARG A 134 2.85 8.17 -2.58
CA ARG A 134 3.70 8.38 -1.42
C ARG A 134 4.74 9.44 -1.74
N ALA A 135 5.06 10.26 -0.76
CA ALA A 135 6.08 11.29 -0.90
C ALA A 135 6.94 11.38 0.37
N HIS A 136 8.21 11.73 0.16
CA HIS A 136 9.12 12.12 1.21
C HIS A 136 9.26 13.64 1.13
N VAL A 137 9.12 14.32 2.26
CA VAL A 137 9.28 15.76 2.38
C VAL A 137 10.31 16.04 3.44
N THR A 138 11.30 16.85 3.13
CA THR A 138 12.27 17.37 4.09
C THR A 138 11.98 18.84 4.33
N VAL A 139 11.85 19.21 5.59
CA VAL A 139 11.71 20.60 6.05
C VAL A 139 13.04 20.98 6.68
N GLU A 140 13.70 21.98 6.09
CA GLU A 140 14.98 22.49 6.58
C GLU A 140 14.77 23.71 7.49
N GLY A 141 15.50 23.75 8.58
CA GLY A 141 15.55 24.82 9.55
C GLY A 141 16.99 25.05 10.03
N GLU A 142 17.12 25.61 11.22
CA GLU A 142 18.43 25.86 11.83
C GLU A 142 18.45 25.35 13.26
N ALA A 143 19.33 24.37 13.53
CA ALA A 143 19.48 23.84 14.88
C ALA A 143 20.23 24.84 15.79
N ASP A 144 19.62 25.17 16.92
CA ASP A 144 20.19 26.14 17.85
C ASP A 144 19.77 25.83 19.29
N HIS A 145 20.35 26.51 20.27
CA HIS A 145 20.06 26.28 21.67
C HIS A 145 18.66 26.81 22.06
N SER A 146 17.78 25.94 22.49
CA SER A 146 16.36 26.27 22.74
C SER A 146 16.13 27.33 23.84
N GLY A 147 17.07 27.49 24.77
CA GLY A 147 16.93 28.45 25.89
C GLY A 147 17.49 29.83 25.62
N THR A 148 18.35 30.01 24.61
CA THR A 148 19.05 31.27 24.32
C THR A 148 18.67 31.89 22.99
N THR A 149 18.13 31.12 22.04
CA THR A 149 17.68 31.63 20.75
C THR A 149 16.28 32.22 20.89
N GLY A 150 16.13 33.50 20.63
CA GLY A 150 14.85 34.22 20.70
C GLY A 150 13.82 33.66 19.73
N MET A 151 12.53 33.72 20.07
CA MET A 151 11.48 33.16 19.23
C MET A 151 11.43 33.76 17.82
N ALA A 152 11.80 35.05 17.67
CA ALA A 152 11.82 35.73 16.38
C ALA A 152 13.06 35.39 15.52
N GLU A 153 14.05 34.71 16.11
CA GLU A 153 15.32 34.35 15.45
C GLU A 153 15.36 32.89 15.01
N ARG A 154 14.32 32.09 15.40
CA ARG A 154 14.25 30.66 15.11
C ARG A 154 13.83 30.35 13.70
N THR A 155 14.50 29.37 13.10
CA THR A 155 14.01 28.65 11.91
C THR A 155 13.73 27.20 12.34
N ASP A 156 12.60 26.98 13.00
CA ASP A 156 12.22 25.70 13.62
C ASP A 156 11.56 24.78 12.58
N ALA A 157 12.32 23.79 12.15
CA ALA A 157 11.83 22.81 11.15
C ALA A 157 10.62 22.00 11.67
N LEU A 158 10.56 21.70 12.98
CA LEU A 158 9.45 20.91 13.52
C LEU A 158 8.16 21.71 13.62
N ALA A 159 8.24 22.99 13.93
CA ALA A 159 7.08 23.87 13.91
C ALA A 159 6.46 23.92 12.51
N ALA A 160 7.29 24.17 11.48
CA ALA A 160 6.84 24.17 10.09
C ALA A 160 6.33 22.80 9.62
N ALA A 161 7.01 21.71 9.99
CA ALA A 161 6.57 20.36 9.68
C ALA A 161 5.22 20.02 10.34
N SER A 162 4.97 20.54 11.54
CA SER A 162 3.68 20.36 12.25
C SER A 162 2.53 21.04 11.52
N GLU A 163 2.75 22.23 10.97
CA GLU A 163 1.76 22.91 10.12
C GLU A 163 1.47 22.12 8.85
N LEU A 164 2.49 21.53 8.23
CA LEU A 164 2.33 20.67 7.06
C LEU A 164 1.51 19.41 7.39
N VAL A 165 1.73 18.76 8.53
CA VAL A 165 0.93 17.60 8.98
C VAL A 165 -0.55 17.96 9.06
N LEU A 166 -0.87 19.09 9.69
CA LEU A 166 -2.26 19.57 9.82
C LEU A 166 -2.86 19.97 8.46
N GLU A 167 -2.05 20.55 7.59
CA GLU A 167 -2.49 20.91 6.23
C GLU A 167 -2.82 19.67 5.38
N VAL A 168 -2.04 18.59 5.48
CA VAL A 168 -2.33 17.31 4.80
C VAL A 168 -3.69 16.78 5.23
N GLU A 169 -3.97 16.72 6.54
CA GLU A 169 -5.24 16.26 7.09
C GLU A 169 -6.41 17.16 6.62
N ARG A 170 -6.25 18.47 6.71
CA ARG A 170 -7.25 19.44 6.31
C ARG A 170 -7.58 19.31 4.82
N ARG A 171 -6.56 19.23 3.95
CA ARG A 171 -6.74 19.10 2.50
C ARG A 171 -7.39 17.77 2.11
N ALA A 172 -7.01 16.68 2.73
CA ALA A 172 -7.66 15.39 2.50
C ALA A 172 -9.15 15.45 2.84
N SER A 173 -9.49 16.03 4.02
CA SER A 173 -10.87 16.18 4.48
C SER A 173 -11.70 17.06 3.53
N GLU A 174 -11.15 18.22 3.12
CA GLU A 174 -11.82 19.12 2.17
C GLU A 174 -12.01 18.48 0.80
N THR A 175 -10.99 17.75 0.32
CA THR A 175 -11.04 17.07 -0.97
C THR A 175 -12.10 15.96 -0.95
N ALA A 176 -12.16 15.18 0.12
CA ALA A 176 -13.19 14.15 0.29
C ALA A 176 -14.60 14.77 0.30
N ALA A 177 -14.81 15.86 1.05
CA ALA A 177 -16.11 16.52 1.14
C ALA A 177 -16.57 17.16 -0.17
N ALA A 178 -15.65 17.62 -1.02
CA ALA A 178 -15.95 18.32 -2.28
C ALA A 178 -15.96 17.42 -3.52
N GLY A 179 -15.49 16.17 -3.41
CA GLY A 179 -15.21 15.29 -4.55
C GLY A 179 -15.80 13.89 -4.41
N SER A 180 -14.95 12.89 -4.59
CA SER A 180 -15.34 11.47 -4.60
C SER A 180 -15.81 10.92 -3.24
N GLY A 181 -15.50 11.60 -2.15
CA GLY A 181 -15.69 11.09 -0.77
C GLY A 181 -14.62 10.06 -0.34
N THR A 182 -13.68 9.73 -1.23
CA THR A 182 -12.68 8.66 -1.00
C THR A 182 -11.27 9.19 -0.74
N ALA A 183 -11.06 10.50 -0.82
CA ALA A 183 -9.76 11.11 -0.59
C ALA A 183 -9.33 10.96 0.86
N VAL A 184 -8.12 10.45 1.07
CA VAL A 184 -7.45 10.38 2.37
C VAL A 184 -6.00 10.85 2.24
N GLY A 185 -5.45 11.43 3.30
CA GLY A 185 -4.06 11.86 3.36
C GLY A 185 -3.53 11.66 4.77
N THR A 186 -2.36 11.05 4.88
CA THR A 186 -1.76 10.71 6.16
C THR A 186 -0.27 11.03 6.14
N VAL A 187 0.24 11.63 7.20
CA VAL A 187 1.66 11.62 7.52
C VAL A 187 1.91 10.49 8.50
N GLY A 188 2.44 9.38 7.99
CA GLY A 188 2.61 8.14 8.77
C GLY A 188 3.96 8.02 9.47
N HIS A 189 4.92 8.86 9.12
CA HIS A 189 6.27 8.86 9.69
C HIS A 189 6.82 10.28 9.77
N LEU A 190 7.55 10.57 10.83
CA LEU A 190 8.22 11.85 11.05
C LEU A 190 9.48 11.62 11.86
N ASP A 191 10.63 12.03 11.30
CA ASP A 191 11.92 12.04 11.96
C ASP A 191 12.39 13.46 12.20
N VAL A 192 12.92 13.74 13.39
CA VAL A 192 13.37 15.05 13.83
C VAL A 192 14.85 15.02 14.14
N GLU A 193 15.62 15.93 13.55
CA GLU A 193 17.03 16.09 13.85
C GLU A 193 17.33 17.46 14.51
N PRO A 194 18.11 17.46 15.58
CA PRO A 194 18.81 16.36 16.23
C PRO A 194 17.96 15.55 17.23
N GLY A 195 16.67 15.84 17.39
CA GLY A 195 15.76 15.09 18.25
C GLY A 195 16.05 15.23 19.76
N VAL A 196 16.60 16.38 20.17
CA VAL A 196 17.04 16.66 21.54
C VAL A 196 16.20 17.81 22.12
N VAL A 197 15.65 17.60 23.31
CA VAL A 197 14.64 18.50 23.94
C VAL A 197 15.09 19.96 24.12
N ASN A 198 16.38 20.22 24.23
CA ASN A 198 16.94 21.56 24.44
C ASN A 198 17.62 22.14 23.17
N VAL A 199 17.30 21.62 22.00
CA VAL A 199 17.77 22.12 20.70
C VAL A 199 16.55 22.41 19.82
N VAL A 200 16.55 23.57 19.15
CA VAL A 200 15.60 23.89 18.08
C VAL A 200 15.82 22.91 16.93
N PRO A 201 14.79 22.22 16.42
CA PRO A 201 14.95 21.28 15.32
C PRO A 201 15.47 21.93 14.04
N GLY A 202 16.58 21.37 13.50
CA GLY A 202 17.22 21.87 12.29
C GLY A 202 16.75 21.18 11.02
N SER A 203 16.22 19.96 11.11
CA SER A 203 15.64 19.25 9.98
C SER A 203 14.55 18.29 10.43
N VAL A 204 13.52 18.13 9.60
CA VAL A 204 12.47 17.14 9.79
C VAL A 204 12.16 16.44 8.47
N THR A 205 12.17 15.11 8.49
CA THR A 205 11.72 14.29 7.35
C THR A 205 10.37 13.66 7.63
N LEU A 206 9.42 13.84 6.72
CA LEU A 206 8.08 13.25 6.80
C LEU A 206 7.84 12.29 5.63
N GLN A 207 6.99 11.28 5.86
CA GLN A 207 6.50 10.40 4.80
C GLN A 207 4.97 10.52 4.72
N LEU A 208 4.50 10.89 3.53
CA LEU A 208 3.09 11.05 3.22
C LEU A 208 2.57 9.87 2.41
N ASP A 209 1.32 9.47 2.71
CA ASP A 209 0.51 8.55 1.89
C ASP A 209 -0.81 9.27 1.57
N VAL A 210 -1.06 9.48 0.28
CA VAL A 210 -2.27 10.15 -0.22
C VAL A 210 -2.99 9.20 -1.16
N ARG A 211 -4.29 9.01 -0.95
CA ARG A 211 -5.09 8.07 -1.74
C ARG A 211 -6.42 8.71 -2.17
N SER A 212 -6.93 8.30 -3.34
CA SER A 212 -8.28 8.58 -3.81
C SER A 212 -8.61 7.68 -5.00
N THR A 213 -9.91 7.44 -5.26
CA THR A 213 -10.39 6.85 -6.51
C THR A 213 -10.31 7.82 -7.70
N ALA A 214 -10.11 9.11 -7.44
CA ALA A 214 -9.96 10.14 -8.47
C ALA A 214 -8.51 10.67 -8.55
N ALA A 215 -7.78 10.33 -9.60
CA ALA A 215 -6.38 10.73 -9.78
C ALA A 215 -6.14 12.27 -9.72
N GLY A 216 -7.12 13.07 -10.13
CA GLY A 216 -7.06 14.53 -10.02
C GLY A 216 -7.06 15.04 -8.56
N GLU A 217 -7.67 14.29 -7.64
CA GLU A 217 -7.69 14.62 -6.21
C GLU A 217 -6.32 14.37 -5.57
N ILE A 218 -5.69 13.24 -5.89
CA ILE A 218 -4.32 12.93 -5.43
C ILE A 218 -3.37 14.04 -5.87
N ARG A 219 -3.43 14.42 -7.15
CA ARG A 219 -2.56 15.47 -7.70
C ARG A 219 -2.74 16.80 -6.96
N ARG A 220 -3.98 17.25 -6.75
CA ARG A 220 -4.27 18.49 -6.02
C ARG A 220 -3.74 18.47 -4.59
N GLN A 221 -3.85 17.33 -3.88
CA GLN A 221 -3.33 17.20 -2.53
C GLN A 221 -1.80 17.30 -2.50
N ILE A 222 -1.10 16.62 -3.41
CA ILE A 222 0.37 16.68 -3.51
C ILE A 222 0.85 18.09 -3.92
N GLU A 223 0.16 18.74 -4.84
CA GLU A 223 0.50 20.12 -5.25
C GLU A 223 0.28 21.13 -4.12
N ALA A 224 -0.65 20.90 -3.22
CA ALA A 224 -0.94 21.78 -2.10
C ALA A 224 0.06 21.70 -0.94
N VAL A 225 0.89 20.63 -0.90
CA VAL A 225 1.95 20.43 0.12
C VAL A 225 3.36 20.71 -0.42
N ARG A 226 3.47 21.22 -1.65
CA ARG A 226 4.72 21.73 -2.27
C ARG A 226 4.86 23.21 -2.02
#